data_f2bb74418f583759b9681ce91de88b91
#
_entry.id   f2bb74418f583759b9681ce91de88b91
#
_cell.length_a   1.000
_cell.length_b   1.000
_cell.length_c   1.000
_cell.angle_alpha   90.00
_cell.angle_beta   90.00
_cell.angle_gamma   90.00
#
_symmetry.space_group_name_H-M   'P 1'
#
loop_
_entity.id
_entity.type
_entity.pdbx_description
1 polymer ?
#
loop_
_entity_poly.entity_id
_entity_poly.type
_entity_poly.pdbx_seq_one_letter_code
_entity_poly.pdbx_strand_id
1 'polypeptide(L)'
;MVSSPPQAPSIPSSEITLPVPVLVVEDEPLLQRRLKNVLCQLGYTESNLVIVDSLAAARAYLSHQPVALALVDLELPDGNGRSLILELRADDPGLGILVVSAWSSEEAILGALRAGATGYVLKERDDLEVSLSIRSVLRGGAPIDPFIARRILELLPVAPKAANPVPNSDTELTERECDILRHVASGLTNREIAEQVMLSRFTVDTHIKRIYRKLAVSSRVSAVQQAKVRGLLG
;
A
#
# COMPACT_ATOMS: atom_id res chain seq x y z
N MET A 1 -26.52 36.45 -47.00
CA MET A 1 -26.19 35.05 -46.76
C MET A 1 -25.12 35.02 -45.68
N VAL A 2 -25.52 34.68 -44.45
CA VAL A 2 -24.60 34.56 -43.32
C VAL A 2 -24.32 33.09 -43.09
N SER A 3 -23.08 32.68 -43.41
CA SER A 3 -22.61 31.29 -43.19
C SER A 3 -22.47 31.00 -41.72
N SER A 4 -23.18 30.00 -41.23
CA SER A 4 -23.02 29.44 -39.89
C SER A 4 -21.64 28.78 -39.74
N PRO A 5 -20.98 28.92 -38.59
CA PRO A 5 -19.70 28.26 -38.39
C PRO A 5 -19.88 26.73 -38.23
N PRO A 6 -18.87 25.92 -38.60
CA PRO A 6 -18.93 24.48 -38.46
C PRO A 6 -19.00 24.06 -36.99
N GLN A 7 -19.97 23.20 -36.66
CA GLN A 7 -20.06 22.56 -35.35
C GLN A 7 -18.84 21.65 -35.14
N ALA A 8 -18.13 21.86 -34.00
CA ALA A 8 -17.06 20.99 -33.59
C ALA A 8 -17.63 19.57 -33.32
N PRO A 9 -16.89 18.50 -33.64
CA PRO A 9 -17.34 17.15 -33.39
C PRO A 9 -17.47 16.94 -31.87
N SER A 10 -18.66 16.60 -31.43
CA SER A 10 -18.92 16.13 -30.05
C SER A 10 -18.15 14.83 -29.82
N ILE A 11 -17.14 14.89 -28.95
CA ILE A 11 -16.45 13.69 -28.45
C ILE A 11 -17.52 12.86 -27.72
N PRO A 12 -17.76 11.60 -28.09
CA PRO A 12 -18.68 10.77 -27.34
C PRO A 12 -18.10 10.60 -25.93
N SER A 13 -18.85 11.06 -24.92
CA SER A 13 -18.61 10.71 -23.54
C SER A 13 -18.70 9.18 -23.47
N SER A 14 -17.57 8.49 -23.40
CA SER A 14 -17.58 7.06 -23.10
C SER A 14 -18.15 6.94 -21.69
N GLU A 15 -19.44 6.66 -21.57
CA GLU A 15 -20.03 6.22 -20.33
C GLU A 15 -19.22 5.01 -19.86
N ILE A 16 -18.43 5.21 -18.79
CA ILE A 16 -17.71 4.12 -18.15
C ILE A 16 -18.80 3.23 -17.58
N THR A 17 -19.12 2.15 -18.28
CA THR A 17 -20.05 1.14 -17.76
C THR A 17 -19.40 0.51 -16.55
N LEU A 18 -19.95 0.78 -15.37
CA LEU A 18 -19.46 0.21 -14.12
C LEU A 18 -19.75 -1.31 -14.13
N PRO A 19 -18.76 -2.14 -13.74
CA PRO A 19 -18.95 -3.58 -13.66
C PRO A 19 -19.93 -3.94 -12.55
N VAL A 20 -20.91 -4.76 -12.87
CA VAL A 20 -22.00 -5.17 -11.96
C VAL A 20 -22.27 -6.67 -12.08
N PRO A 21 -22.76 -7.32 -11.03
CA PRO A 21 -23.06 -6.81 -9.68
C PRO A 21 -21.80 -6.66 -8.82
N VAL A 22 -21.90 -5.84 -7.76
CA VAL A 22 -20.88 -5.70 -6.72
C VAL A 22 -21.29 -6.46 -5.48
N LEU A 23 -20.45 -7.37 -5.02
CA LEU A 23 -20.63 -8.09 -3.76
C LEU A 23 -19.91 -7.32 -2.63
N VAL A 24 -20.61 -7.10 -1.53
CA VAL A 24 -20.07 -6.56 -0.27
C VAL A 24 -20.33 -7.59 0.82
N VAL A 25 -19.25 -8.12 1.40
CA VAL A 25 -19.29 -9.10 2.50
C VAL A 25 -18.76 -8.43 3.76
N GLU A 26 -19.65 -8.09 4.66
CA GLU A 26 -19.40 -7.29 5.85
C GLU A 26 -20.50 -7.54 6.88
N ASP A 27 -20.18 -7.87 8.11
CA ASP A 27 -21.17 -8.18 9.15
C ASP A 27 -21.64 -6.96 9.96
N GLU A 28 -20.89 -5.87 9.94
CA GLU A 28 -21.24 -4.66 10.67
C GLU A 28 -22.22 -3.76 9.90
N PRO A 29 -23.47 -3.56 10.39
CA PRO A 29 -24.51 -2.82 9.64
C PRO A 29 -24.16 -1.36 9.35
N LEU A 30 -23.35 -0.72 10.21
CA LEU A 30 -22.92 0.66 10.00
C LEU A 30 -21.94 0.73 8.81
N LEU A 31 -21.04 -0.22 8.73
CA LEU A 31 -20.06 -0.29 7.66
C LEU A 31 -20.69 -0.72 6.33
N GLN A 32 -21.65 -1.64 6.36
CA GLN A 32 -22.46 -1.98 5.18
C GLN A 32 -23.10 -0.72 4.58
N ARG A 33 -23.76 0.09 5.42
CA ARG A 33 -24.38 1.36 4.96
C ARG A 33 -23.35 2.33 4.43
N ARG A 34 -22.21 2.44 5.07
CA ARG A 34 -21.11 3.30 4.65
C ARG A 34 -20.58 2.88 3.27
N LEU A 35 -20.25 1.60 3.07
CA LEU A 35 -19.77 1.07 1.80
C LEU A 35 -20.81 1.22 0.69
N LYS A 36 -22.10 0.98 0.99
CA LYS A 36 -23.22 1.24 0.09
C LYS A 36 -23.21 2.70 -0.36
N ASN A 37 -23.10 3.65 0.56
CA ASN A 37 -23.10 5.08 0.24
C ASN A 37 -21.90 5.45 -0.66
N VAL A 38 -20.70 4.94 -0.35
CA VAL A 38 -19.49 5.14 -1.18
C VAL A 38 -19.69 4.60 -2.58
N LEU A 39 -20.25 3.39 -2.73
CA LEU A 39 -20.54 2.79 -4.03
C LEU A 39 -21.60 3.59 -4.80
N CYS A 40 -22.67 4.05 -4.14
CA CYS A 40 -23.67 4.91 -4.77
C CYS A 40 -23.08 6.25 -5.25
N GLN A 41 -22.17 6.87 -4.48
CA GLN A 41 -21.43 8.07 -4.91
C GLN A 41 -20.52 7.82 -6.10
N LEU A 42 -20.05 6.60 -6.30
CA LEU A 42 -19.30 6.17 -7.48
C LEU A 42 -20.16 5.95 -8.72
N GLY A 43 -21.49 5.96 -8.58
CA GLY A 43 -22.46 5.79 -9.66
C GLY A 43 -23.16 4.43 -9.71
N TYR A 44 -22.94 3.57 -8.73
CA TYR A 44 -23.71 2.32 -8.62
C TYR A 44 -25.12 2.58 -8.13
N THR A 45 -26.08 1.82 -8.63
CA THR A 45 -27.46 1.78 -8.11
C THR A 45 -27.59 0.69 -7.06
N GLU A 46 -28.54 0.83 -6.14
CA GLU A 46 -28.76 -0.18 -5.08
C GLU A 46 -29.07 -1.57 -5.64
N SER A 47 -29.76 -1.63 -6.77
CA SER A 47 -30.06 -2.89 -7.46
C SER A 47 -28.84 -3.65 -7.98
N ASN A 48 -27.71 -2.97 -8.08
CA ASN A 48 -26.43 -3.52 -8.53
C ASN A 48 -25.53 -3.95 -7.36
N LEU A 49 -25.98 -3.75 -6.12
CA LEU A 49 -25.23 -4.06 -4.91
C LEU A 49 -25.83 -5.27 -4.21
N VAL A 50 -25.00 -6.24 -3.92
CA VAL A 50 -25.32 -7.42 -3.11
C VAL A 50 -24.57 -7.31 -1.81
N ILE A 51 -25.27 -7.05 -0.72
CA ILE A 51 -24.68 -6.86 0.59
C ILE A 51 -25.08 -8.03 1.47
N VAL A 52 -24.11 -8.74 1.99
CA VAL A 52 -24.28 -9.93 2.84
C VAL A 52 -23.41 -9.83 4.09
N ASP A 53 -23.79 -10.52 5.14
CA ASP A 53 -23.21 -10.44 6.47
C ASP A 53 -22.33 -11.64 6.85
N SER A 54 -22.16 -12.60 5.95
CA SER A 54 -21.49 -13.87 6.26
C SER A 54 -20.92 -14.54 5.02
N LEU A 55 -19.94 -15.42 5.22
CA LEU A 55 -19.38 -16.27 4.15
C LEU A 55 -20.45 -17.19 3.56
N ALA A 56 -21.33 -17.74 4.41
CA ALA A 56 -22.40 -18.63 3.98
C ALA A 56 -23.36 -17.92 3.02
N ALA A 57 -23.79 -16.68 3.35
CA ALA A 57 -24.64 -15.87 2.49
C ALA A 57 -23.92 -15.49 1.18
N ALA A 58 -22.63 -15.14 1.24
CA ALA A 58 -21.85 -14.86 0.04
C ALA A 58 -21.77 -16.06 -0.90
N ARG A 59 -21.44 -17.24 -0.38
CA ARG A 59 -21.39 -18.49 -1.17
C ARG A 59 -22.74 -18.87 -1.76
N ALA A 60 -23.82 -18.70 -0.98
CA ALA A 60 -25.19 -18.95 -1.46
C ALA A 60 -25.53 -18.04 -2.66
N TYR A 61 -25.14 -16.77 -2.63
CA TYR A 61 -25.32 -15.88 -3.77
C TYR A 61 -24.45 -16.29 -4.97
N LEU A 62 -23.17 -16.52 -4.75
CA LEU A 62 -22.18 -16.86 -5.80
C LEU A 62 -22.50 -18.17 -6.51
N SER A 63 -23.18 -19.12 -5.84
CA SER A 63 -23.61 -20.37 -6.48
C SER A 63 -24.65 -20.17 -7.59
N HIS A 64 -25.29 -19.00 -7.65
CA HIS A 64 -26.33 -18.70 -8.64
C HIS A 64 -25.90 -17.60 -9.63
N GLN A 65 -25.04 -16.68 -9.20
CA GLN A 65 -24.70 -15.52 -10.02
C GLN A 65 -23.27 -15.05 -9.76
N PRO A 66 -22.45 -14.86 -10.83
CA PRO A 66 -21.13 -14.28 -10.72
C PRO A 66 -21.21 -12.80 -10.36
N VAL A 67 -20.10 -12.27 -9.83
CA VAL A 67 -19.95 -10.84 -9.47
C VAL A 67 -18.81 -10.22 -10.27
N ALA A 68 -18.84 -8.91 -10.45
CA ALA A 68 -17.86 -8.18 -11.22
C ALA A 68 -16.86 -7.38 -10.36
N LEU A 69 -17.17 -7.25 -9.07
CA LEU A 69 -16.31 -6.65 -8.05
C LEU A 69 -16.70 -7.24 -6.69
N ALA A 70 -15.74 -7.52 -5.82
CA ALA A 70 -15.99 -7.95 -4.45
C ALA A 70 -15.28 -7.05 -3.45
N LEU A 71 -16.00 -6.56 -2.43
CA LEU A 71 -15.47 -5.94 -1.23
C LEU A 71 -15.64 -6.96 -0.10
N VAL A 72 -14.56 -7.37 0.55
CA VAL A 72 -14.57 -8.49 1.51
C VAL A 72 -13.91 -8.08 2.81
N ASP A 73 -14.64 -8.19 3.92
CA ASP A 73 -14.01 -8.18 5.23
C ASP A 73 -13.35 -9.53 5.54
N LEU A 74 -12.29 -9.49 6.33
CA LEU A 74 -11.59 -10.68 6.82
C LEU A 74 -12.21 -11.26 8.09
N GLU A 75 -12.85 -10.42 8.91
CA GLU A 75 -13.50 -10.84 10.16
C GLU A 75 -15.01 -11.00 9.94
N LEU A 76 -15.45 -12.22 9.75
CA LEU A 76 -16.85 -12.53 9.58
C LEU A 76 -17.29 -13.53 10.65
N PRO A 77 -18.57 -13.54 11.07
CA PRO A 77 -19.05 -14.36 12.18
C PRO A 77 -18.89 -15.87 11.96
N ASP A 78 -18.84 -16.29 10.71
CA ASP A 78 -18.75 -17.69 10.29
C ASP A 78 -17.36 -18.07 9.72
N GLY A 79 -16.37 -17.20 9.84
CA GLY A 79 -14.99 -17.52 9.46
C GLY A 79 -14.17 -16.35 8.93
N ASN A 80 -13.02 -16.67 8.35
CA ASN A 80 -12.10 -15.66 7.79
C ASN A 80 -12.38 -15.46 6.29
N GLY A 81 -12.60 -14.20 5.89
CA GLY A 81 -12.87 -13.80 4.50
C GLY A 81 -11.80 -14.24 3.48
N ARG A 82 -10.59 -14.56 3.95
CA ARG A 82 -9.52 -15.10 3.09
C ARG A 82 -9.93 -16.39 2.36
N SER A 83 -10.76 -17.24 2.96
CA SER A 83 -11.27 -18.44 2.29
C SER A 83 -12.12 -18.10 1.07
N LEU A 84 -12.98 -17.10 1.21
CA LEU A 84 -13.82 -16.62 0.11
C LEU A 84 -12.98 -15.95 -0.99
N ILE A 85 -11.93 -15.20 -0.63
CA ILE A 85 -11.01 -14.60 -1.61
C ILE A 85 -10.33 -15.68 -2.46
N LEU A 86 -9.88 -16.78 -1.85
CA LEU A 86 -9.30 -17.93 -2.57
C LEU A 86 -10.31 -18.56 -3.55
N GLU A 87 -11.55 -18.75 -3.13
CA GLU A 87 -12.63 -19.29 -3.96
C GLU A 87 -12.92 -18.36 -5.15
N LEU A 88 -13.15 -17.07 -4.90
CA LEU A 88 -13.40 -16.06 -5.93
C LEU A 88 -12.26 -15.97 -6.94
N ARG A 89 -11.00 -16.04 -6.48
CA ARG A 89 -9.82 -15.96 -7.35
C ARG A 89 -9.64 -17.23 -8.19
N ALA A 90 -10.03 -18.38 -7.66
CA ALA A 90 -10.00 -19.64 -8.41
C ALA A 90 -11.07 -19.66 -9.51
N ASP A 91 -12.26 -19.11 -9.24
CA ASP A 91 -13.36 -19.06 -10.19
C ASP A 91 -13.16 -17.99 -11.27
N ASP A 92 -12.66 -16.80 -10.89
CA ASP A 92 -12.35 -15.70 -11.82
C ASP A 92 -10.99 -15.06 -11.49
N PRO A 93 -9.92 -15.42 -12.26
CA PRO A 93 -8.60 -14.81 -12.11
C PRO A 93 -8.56 -13.28 -12.34
N GLY A 94 -9.54 -12.72 -13.07
CA GLY A 94 -9.63 -11.30 -13.40
C GLY A 94 -10.45 -10.47 -12.42
N LEU A 95 -11.18 -11.10 -11.51
CA LEU A 95 -12.08 -10.41 -10.59
C LEU A 95 -11.35 -9.39 -9.72
N GLY A 96 -11.87 -8.16 -9.66
CA GLY A 96 -11.44 -7.16 -8.68
C GLY A 96 -11.88 -7.55 -7.26
N ILE A 97 -10.93 -7.77 -6.35
CA ILE A 97 -11.22 -8.13 -4.95
C ILE A 97 -10.52 -7.12 -4.05
N LEU A 98 -11.29 -6.25 -3.39
CA LEU A 98 -10.80 -5.27 -2.42
C LEU A 98 -11.10 -5.76 -1.01
N VAL A 99 -10.07 -5.94 -0.21
CA VAL A 99 -10.25 -6.21 1.22
C VAL A 99 -10.50 -4.88 1.95
N VAL A 100 -11.54 -4.85 2.78
CA VAL A 100 -11.87 -3.73 3.67
C VAL A 100 -11.91 -4.29 5.09
N SER A 101 -10.86 -4.08 5.87
CA SER A 101 -10.72 -4.73 7.18
C SER A 101 -10.14 -3.81 8.25
N ALA A 102 -10.48 -4.06 9.52
CA ALA A 102 -9.85 -3.41 10.66
C ALA A 102 -8.43 -3.96 10.92
N TRP A 103 -8.09 -5.13 10.39
CA TRP A 103 -6.81 -5.75 10.63
C TRP A 103 -5.68 -5.08 9.85
N SER A 104 -4.67 -4.63 10.59
CA SER A 104 -3.44 -4.05 10.07
C SER A 104 -2.22 -4.94 10.33
N SER A 105 -2.43 -6.20 10.81
CA SER A 105 -1.33 -7.13 11.05
C SER A 105 -0.72 -7.61 9.73
N GLU A 106 0.59 -7.83 9.77
CA GLU A 106 1.35 -8.34 8.63
C GLU A 106 0.78 -9.64 8.08
N GLU A 107 0.45 -10.57 8.96
CA GLU A 107 -0.08 -11.88 8.59
C GLU A 107 -1.44 -11.77 7.88
N ALA A 108 -2.34 -10.91 8.37
CA ALA A 108 -3.65 -10.67 7.75
C ALA A 108 -3.50 -10.08 6.36
N ILE A 109 -2.68 -9.03 6.21
CA ILE A 109 -2.44 -8.33 4.95
C ILE A 109 -1.82 -9.26 3.91
N LEU A 110 -0.68 -9.89 4.25
CA LEU A 110 0.01 -10.81 3.34
C LEU A 110 -0.84 -12.04 3.04
N GLY A 111 -1.58 -12.54 4.02
CA GLY A 111 -2.50 -13.65 3.85
C GLY A 111 -3.59 -13.35 2.83
N ALA A 112 -4.19 -12.15 2.89
CA ALA A 112 -5.21 -11.72 1.95
C ALA A 112 -4.65 -11.51 0.53
N LEU A 113 -3.49 -10.85 0.40
CA LEU A 113 -2.85 -10.64 -0.90
C LEU A 113 -2.40 -11.97 -1.55
N ARG A 114 -1.85 -12.89 -0.76
CA ARG A 114 -1.50 -14.25 -1.25
C ARG A 114 -2.73 -15.08 -1.64
N ALA A 115 -3.86 -14.84 -0.99
CA ALA A 115 -5.12 -15.46 -1.37
C ALA A 115 -5.68 -14.92 -2.71
N GLY A 116 -5.16 -13.81 -3.21
CA GLY A 116 -5.53 -13.21 -4.48
C GLY A 116 -6.33 -11.91 -4.36
N ALA A 117 -6.34 -11.25 -3.20
CA ALA A 117 -6.90 -9.90 -3.10
C ALA A 117 -6.15 -8.95 -4.04
N THR A 118 -6.90 -8.13 -4.79
CA THR A 118 -6.34 -7.12 -5.70
C THR A 118 -5.85 -5.90 -4.94
N GLY A 119 -6.51 -5.57 -3.82
CA GLY A 119 -6.16 -4.43 -2.99
C GLY A 119 -6.56 -4.61 -1.54
N TYR A 120 -6.08 -3.70 -0.70
CA TYR A 120 -6.33 -3.73 0.74
C TYR A 120 -6.50 -2.32 1.27
N VAL A 121 -7.58 -2.06 1.99
CA VAL A 121 -7.87 -0.78 2.65
C VAL A 121 -8.31 -1.02 4.09
N LEU A 122 -7.89 -0.13 4.99
CA LEU A 122 -8.30 -0.21 6.39
C LEU A 122 -9.68 0.43 6.59
N LYS A 123 -10.53 -0.18 7.44
CA LYS A 123 -11.88 0.32 7.79
C LYS A 123 -11.87 1.73 8.38
N GLU A 124 -10.77 2.14 9.01
CA GLU A 124 -10.57 3.46 9.64
C GLU A 124 -10.34 4.58 8.61
N ARG A 125 -10.08 4.25 7.34
CA ARG A 125 -9.87 5.24 6.29
C ARG A 125 -11.16 5.99 5.98
N ASP A 126 -11.04 7.24 5.57
CA ASP A 126 -12.21 8.03 5.19
C ASP A 126 -12.86 7.54 3.89
N ASP A 127 -14.06 8.04 3.60
CA ASP A 127 -14.85 7.62 2.44
C ASP A 127 -14.16 7.97 1.11
N LEU A 128 -13.35 9.02 1.09
CA LEU A 128 -12.59 9.41 -0.10
C LEU A 128 -11.49 8.39 -0.40
N GLU A 129 -10.73 7.97 0.60
CA GLU A 129 -9.67 6.96 0.44
C GLU A 129 -10.26 5.60 0.00
N VAL A 130 -11.38 5.17 0.60
CA VAL A 130 -12.12 3.97 0.18
C VAL A 130 -12.59 4.10 -1.27
N SER A 131 -13.20 5.24 -1.64
CA SER A 131 -13.65 5.53 -2.99
C SER A 131 -12.51 5.49 -4.02
N LEU A 132 -11.35 6.09 -3.70
CA LEU A 132 -10.17 6.06 -4.55
C LEU A 132 -9.62 4.63 -4.72
N SER A 133 -9.66 3.82 -3.66
CA SER A 133 -9.25 2.42 -3.72
C SER A 133 -10.16 1.60 -4.62
N ILE A 134 -11.48 1.75 -4.50
CA ILE A 134 -12.45 1.10 -5.40
C ILE A 134 -12.20 1.52 -6.85
N ARG A 135 -12.06 2.82 -7.12
CA ARG A 135 -11.75 3.32 -8.47
C ARG A 135 -10.44 2.77 -9.03
N SER A 136 -9.44 2.59 -8.19
CA SER A 136 -8.17 1.99 -8.59
C SER A 136 -8.36 0.54 -9.04
N VAL A 137 -9.07 -0.28 -8.27
CA VAL A 137 -9.40 -1.67 -8.64
C VAL A 137 -10.17 -1.72 -9.97
N LEU A 138 -11.17 -0.87 -10.14
CA LEU A 138 -11.97 -0.78 -11.37
C LEU A 138 -11.15 -0.44 -12.62
N ARG A 139 -9.99 0.18 -12.45
CA ARG A 139 -9.04 0.49 -13.53
C ARG A 139 -7.93 -0.56 -13.68
N GLY A 140 -8.04 -1.68 -12.99
CA GLY A 140 -7.02 -2.73 -12.99
C GLY A 140 -5.81 -2.44 -12.11
N GLY A 141 -5.88 -1.42 -11.25
CA GLY A 141 -4.83 -1.11 -10.27
C GLY A 141 -4.93 -2.00 -9.03
N ALA A 142 -3.86 -2.00 -8.23
CA ALA A 142 -3.76 -2.71 -6.96
C ALA A 142 -3.58 -1.70 -5.82
N PRO A 143 -4.66 -1.09 -5.31
CA PRO A 143 -4.57 -0.11 -4.24
C PRO A 143 -4.12 -0.79 -2.95
N ILE A 144 -3.02 -0.30 -2.42
CA ILE A 144 -2.51 -0.72 -1.12
C ILE A 144 -2.30 0.56 -0.30
N ASP A 145 -2.89 0.59 0.88
CA ASP A 145 -2.67 1.66 1.85
C ASP A 145 -1.17 1.94 2.04
N PRO A 146 -0.71 3.20 2.07
CA PRO A 146 0.71 3.53 2.22
C PRO A 146 1.36 2.93 3.47
N PHE A 147 0.61 2.79 4.57
CA PHE A 147 1.09 2.13 5.79
C PHE A 147 1.33 0.63 5.53
N ILE A 148 0.39 -0.01 4.84
CA ILE A 148 0.48 -1.42 4.42
C ILE A 148 1.62 -1.63 3.42
N ALA A 149 1.74 -0.75 2.42
CA ALA A 149 2.82 -0.80 1.43
C ALA A 149 4.20 -0.75 2.09
N ARG A 150 4.38 0.14 3.07
CA ARG A 150 5.61 0.21 3.85
C ARG A 150 5.90 -1.09 4.60
N ARG A 151 4.87 -1.69 5.21
CA ARG A 151 4.99 -2.95 5.93
C ARG A 151 5.40 -4.10 5.00
N ILE A 152 4.78 -4.17 3.81
CA ILE A 152 5.16 -5.15 2.78
C ILE A 152 6.61 -4.96 2.34
N LEU A 153 7.05 -3.72 2.12
CA LEU A 153 8.44 -3.44 1.73
C LEU A 153 9.46 -3.84 2.80
N GLU A 154 9.09 -3.76 4.08
CA GLU A 154 9.93 -4.23 5.20
C GLU A 154 10.08 -5.76 5.21
N LEU A 155 9.12 -6.49 4.62
CA LEU A 155 9.07 -7.96 4.58
C LEU A 155 9.67 -8.55 3.32
N LEU A 156 9.76 -7.78 2.25
CA LEU A 156 10.44 -8.27 1.06
C LEU A 156 11.89 -8.56 1.45
N PRO A 157 12.38 -9.79 1.19
CA PRO A 157 13.81 -10.02 1.28
C PRO A 157 14.45 -8.95 0.41
N VAL A 158 15.32 -8.14 1.01
CA VAL A 158 16.13 -7.22 0.23
C VAL A 158 16.85 -8.11 -0.76
N ALA A 159 16.31 -8.23 -1.98
CA ALA A 159 17.04 -8.89 -3.06
C ALA A 159 18.41 -8.23 -3.05
N PRO A 160 19.50 -8.98 -2.99
CA PRO A 160 20.82 -8.37 -3.09
C PRO A 160 20.74 -7.53 -4.37
N LYS A 161 20.78 -6.21 -4.20
CA LYS A 161 20.92 -5.29 -5.32
C LYS A 161 21.94 -5.94 -6.21
N ALA A 162 21.59 -6.21 -7.48
CA ALA A 162 22.52 -6.75 -8.44
C ALA A 162 23.83 -5.99 -8.24
N ALA A 163 24.76 -6.67 -7.62
CA ALA A 163 26.00 -6.06 -7.20
C ALA A 163 26.77 -5.72 -8.48
N ASN A 164 26.88 -4.43 -8.73
CA ASN A 164 28.22 -4.03 -9.13
C ASN A 164 29.13 -4.56 -8.00
N PRO A 165 30.19 -5.32 -8.30
CA PRO A 165 31.04 -5.91 -7.29
C PRO A 165 31.75 -4.78 -6.53
N VAL A 166 31.23 -4.43 -5.37
CA VAL A 166 31.90 -3.62 -4.38
C VAL A 166 32.33 -4.59 -3.29
N PRO A 167 33.57 -4.60 -2.90
CA PRO A 167 34.15 -5.61 -2.00
C PRO A 167 33.40 -5.67 -0.67
N ASN A 168 33.19 -6.87 -0.19
CA ASN A 168 32.66 -7.22 1.11
C ASN A 168 33.27 -6.36 2.23
N SER A 169 32.41 -5.58 2.90
CA SER A 169 32.69 -5.26 4.30
C SER A 169 31.41 -4.75 4.98
N ASP A 170 30.67 -5.64 5.62
CA ASP A 170 29.59 -5.30 6.56
C ASP A 170 30.11 -4.46 7.75
N THR A 171 31.40 -4.22 7.83
CA THR A 171 32.10 -3.48 8.88
C THR A 171 32.75 -2.18 8.42
N GLU A 172 32.93 -1.97 7.11
CA GLU A 172 33.56 -0.73 6.61
C GLU A 172 32.53 0.31 6.18
N LEU A 173 32.80 1.58 6.52
CA LEU A 173 31.95 2.69 6.09
C LEU A 173 32.20 2.99 4.61
N THR A 174 31.12 3.25 3.87
CA THR A 174 31.21 3.75 2.50
C THR A 174 31.75 5.18 2.49
N GLU A 175 32.28 5.64 1.37
CA GLU A 175 32.75 7.04 1.22
C GLU A 175 31.67 8.03 1.65
N ARG A 176 30.41 7.79 1.27
CA ARG A 176 29.28 8.65 1.65
C ARG A 176 29.00 8.64 3.15
N GLU A 177 29.16 7.49 3.80
CA GLU A 177 29.01 7.37 5.25
C GLU A 177 30.18 8.03 5.98
N CYS A 178 31.40 7.97 5.43
CA CYS A 178 32.54 8.70 5.95
C CYS A 178 32.35 10.23 5.86
N ASP A 179 31.82 10.73 4.75
CA ASP A 179 31.53 12.16 4.60
C ASP A 179 30.52 12.65 5.63
N ILE A 180 29.40 11.92 5.78
CA ILE A 180 28.40 12.23 6.79
C ILE A 180 29.00 12.16 8.21
N LEU A 181 29.85 11.17 8.49
CA LEU A 181 30.52 11.04 9.79
C LEU A 181 31.48 12.19 10.09
N ARG A 182 32.18 12.74 9.08
CA ARG A 182 33.02 13.96 9.22
C ARG A 182 32.14 15.15 9.63
N HIS A 183 30.99 15.34 9.01
CA HIS A 183 30.06 16.41 9.41
C HIS A 183 29.45 16.17 10.81
N VAL A 184 29.20 14.92 11.17
CA VAL A 184 28.79 14.56 12.54
C VAL A 184 29.90 14.95 13.54
N ALA A 185 31.17 14.69 13.21
CA ALA A 185 32.31 15.02 14.04
C ALA A 185 32.58 16.53 14.15
N SER A 186 32.21 17.30 13.12
CA SER A 186 32.27 18.77 13.13
C SER A 186 31.14 19.41 13.94
N GLY A 187 30.24 18.60 14.54
CA GLY A 187 29.17 19.09 15.40
C GLY A 187 27.89 19.55 14.70
N LEU A 188 27.79 19.41 13.40
CA LEU A 188 26.61 19.80 12.60
C LEU A 188 25.37 18.96 12.95
N THR A 189 24.22 19.58 13.07
CA THR A 189 22.93 18.87 13.23
C THR A 189 22.55 18.10 11.97
N ASN A 190 21.69 17.11 12.06
CA ASN A 190 21.23 16.31 10.91
C ASN A 190 20.58 17.17 9.82
N ARG A 191 20.00 18.32 10.18
CA ARG A 191 19.45 19.29 9.24
C ARG A 191 20.56 20.03 8.48
N GLU A 192 21.56 20.53 9.16
CA GLU A 192 22.71 21.21 8.54
C GLU A 192 23.51 20.25 7.66
N ILE A 193 23.69 19.00 8.09
CA ILE A 193 24.31 17.97 7.26
C ILE A 193 23.50 17.75 5.98
N ALA A 194 22.17 17.65 6.08
CA ALA A 194 21.30 17.45 4.94
C ALA A 194 21.43 18.58 3.89
N GLU A 195 21.53 19.82 4.35
CA GLU A 195 21.74 20.98 3.51
C GLU A 195 23.11 20.94 2.81
N GLN A 196 24.18 20.56 3.51
CA GLN A 196 25.52 20.47 2.94
C GLN A 196 25.72 19.34 1.95
N VAL A 197 25.11 18.18 2.23
CA VAL A 197 25.26 17.01 1.36
C VAL A 197 24.15 16.88 0.31
N MET A 198 23.26 17.88 0.20
CA MET A 198 22.12 17.94 -0.74
C MET A 198 21.19 16.72 -0.65
N LEU A 199 20.88 16.29 0.57
CA LEU A 199 19.98 15.19 0.88
C LEU A 199 18.80 15.65 1.74
N SER A 200 17.76 14.83 1.85
CA SER A 200 16.72 15.07 2.84
C SER A 200 17.23 14.76 4.25
N ARG A 201 16.69 15.46 5.27
CA ARG A 201 16.98 15.14 6.68
C ARG A 201 16.72 13.66 7.02
N PHE A 202 15.65 13.10 6.47
CA PHE A 202 15.29 11.68 6.67
C PHE A 202 16.36 10.73 6.09
N THR A 203 16.94 11.10 4.93
CA THR A 203 18.04 10.33 4.32
C THR A 203 19.29 10.36 5.18
N VAL A 204 19.62 11.54 5.73
CA VAL A 204 20.77 11.69 6.66
C VAL A 204 20.56 10.88 7.94
N ASP A 205 19.36 10.91 8.52
CA ASP A 205 19.02 10.10 9.71
C ASP A 205 19.20 8.59 9.42
N THR A 206 18.86 8.14 8.21
CA THR A 206 19.05 6.76 7.79
C THR A 206 20.53 6.39 7.68
N HIS A 207 21.35 7.26 7.09
CA HIS A 207 22.81 7.05 7.02
C HIS A 207 23.43 7.02 8.41
N ILE A 208 23.06 7.92 9.31
CA ILE A 208 23.56 7.95 10.69
C ILE A 208 23.23 6.65 11.44
N LYS A 209 22.01 6.11 11.29
CA LYS A 209 21.64 4.81 11.87
C LYS A 209 22.51 3.67 11.34
N ARG A 210 22.83 3.67 10.03
CA ARG A 210 23.73 2.68 9.41
C ARG A 210 25.17 2.81 9.91
N ILE A 211 25.68 4.04 10.03
CA ILE A 211 26.99 4.33 10.58
C ILE A 211 27.09 3.80 12.02
N TYR A 212 26.10 4.08 12.87
CA TYR A 212 26.09 3.60 14.25
C TYR A 212 26.10 2.07 14.34
N ARG A 213 25.33 1.41 13.48
CA ARG A 213 25.35 -0.05 13.39
C ARG A 213 26.71 -0.62 12.97
N LYS A 214 27.34 -0.03 11.93
CA LYS A 214 28.66 -0.46 11.44
C LYS A 214 29.79 -0.20 12.44
N LEU A 215 29.69 0.87 13.20
CA LEU A 215 30.64 1.20 14.26
C LEU A 215 30.35 0.48 15.58
N ALA A 216 29.21 -0.23 15.69
CA ALA A 216 28.72 -0.90 16.90
C ALA A 216 28.55 0.08 18.09
N VAL A 217 27.97 1.26 17.85
CA VAL A 217 27.74 2.31 18.84
C VAL A 217 26.28 2.74 18.88
N SER A 218 25.84 3.32 20.00
CA SER A 218 24.44 3.74 20.21
C SER A 218 24.27 5.27 20.33
N SER A 219 25.35 6.04 20.30
CA SER A 219 25.27 7.49 20.47
C SER A 219 26.19 8.24 19.51
N ARG A 220 25.85 9.54 19.29
CA ARG A 220 26.65 10.46 18.45
C ARG A 220 28.08 10.61 18.98
N VAL A 221 28.22 10.78 20.27
CA VAL A 221 29.53 10.95 20.93
C VAL A 221 30.35 9.68 20.77
N SER A 222 29.78 8.52 21.02
CA SER A 222 30.44 7.24 20.86
C SER A 222 30.84 6.98 19.39
N ALA A 223 30.03 7.42 18.43
CA ALA A 223 30.36 7.29 17.00
C ALA A 223 31.60 8.10 16.62
N VAL A 224 31.68 9.35 17.07
CA VAL A 224 32.87 10.21 16.83
C VAL A 224 34.11 9.64 17.49
N GLN A 225 33.99 9.16 18.72
CA GLN A 225 35.11 8.56 19.44
C GLN A 225 35.60 7.28 18.75
N GLN A 226 34.69 6.39 18.37
CA GLN A 226 35.04 5.14 17.67
C GLN A 226 35.64 5.41 16.28
N ALA A 227 35.15 6.43 15.58
CA ALA A 227 35.70 6.85 14.30
C ALA A 227 37.15 7.37 14.40
N LYS A 228 37.48 8.12 15.46
CA LYS A 228 38.86 8.57 15.77
C LYS A 228 39.76 7.38 16.06
N VAL A 229 39.33 6.43 16.88
CA VAL A 229 40.09 5.21 17.20
C VAL A 229 40.38 4.38 15.95
N ARG A 230 39.44 4.32 15.00
CA ARG A 230 39.60 3.57 13.74
C ARG A 230 40.34 4.38 12.64
N GLY A 231 40.78 5.62 12.91
CA GLY A 231 41.46 6.46 11.91
C GLY A 231 40.58 6.94 10.73
N LEU A 232 39.24 6.92 10.91
CA LEU A 232 38.26 7.30 9.87
C LEU A 232 38.07 8.83 9.79
N LEU A 233 38.49 9.54 10.82
CA LEU A 233 38.48 10.99 10.91
C LEU A 233 39.94 11.41 10.95
N GLY A 234 40.47 11.89 9.82
CA GLY A 234 41.80 12.49 9.72
C GLY A 234 41.84 13.87 10.37
#